data_37d442398f9dd46b9626d4c545da7cc3
#
_entry.id   37d442398f9dd46b9626d4c545da7cc3
#
_cell.length_a   1.000
_cell.length_b   1.000
_cell.length_c   1.000
_cell.angle_alpha   90.00
_cell.angle_beta   90.00
_cell.angle_gamma   90.00
#
_symmetry.space_group_name_H-M   'P 1'
#
loop_
_entity.id
_entity.type
_entity.pdbx_description
1 polymer ?
#
loop_
_entity_poly.entity_id
_entity_poly.type
_entity_poly.pdbx_seq_one_letter_code
_entity_poly.pdbx_strand_id
1 'polypeptide(L)'
;MVSYEECEHVTYKQIDDMKHAIGFDNRKVRGTKNRRYEPYRNYFDAGERDIEDLDKLVKIGLMTKRKFHNNTVYHVTEDGKTFLYYVTGVEILPDMK
;
A
#
# COMPACT_ATOMS: atom_id res chain seq x y z
N MET A 1 -14.70 1.71 5.69
CA MET A 1 -14.31 2.74 4.72
C MET A 1 -13.41 3.77 5.39
N VAL A 2 -12.28 4.09 4.78
CA VAL A 2 -11.31 5.02 5.35
C VAL A 2 -11.81 6.45 5.23
N SER A 3 -11.67 7.24 6.29
CA SER A 3 -12.04 8.64 6.28
C SER A 3 -11.07 9.46 5.42
N TYR A 4 -11.59 10.38 4.62
CA TYR A 4 -10.79 11.29 3.82
C TYR A 4 -9.82 12.09 4.70
N GLU A 5 -10.29 12.53 5.87
CA GLU A 5 -9.48 13.32 6.80
C GLU A 5 -8.28 12.52 7.31
N GLU A 6 -8.45 11.24 7.58
CA GLU A 6 -7.35 10.37 8.02
C GLU A 6 -6.27 10.25 6.95
N CYS A 7 -6.67 10.22 5.67
CA CYS A 7 -5.74 10.10 4.56
C CYS A 7 -4.89 11.35 4.34
N GLU A 8 -5.34 12.52 4.80
CA GLU A 8 -4.58 13.77 4.67
C GLU A 8 -3.25 13.76 5.43
N HIS A 9 -3.12 12.91 6.43
CA HIS A 9 -1.92 12.82 7.25
C HIS A 9 -0.93 11.76 6.77
N VAL A 10 -1.23 11.08 5.66
CA VAL A 10 -0.32 10.09 5.09
C VAL A 10 0.83 10.79 4.39
N THR A 11 2.05 10.44 4.76
CA THR A 11 3.27 11.05 4.21
C THR A 11 3.68 10.41 2.89
N TYR A 12 4.54 11.10 2.14
CA TYR A 12 5.12 10.54 0.90
C TYR A 12 5.90 9.26 1.18
N LYS A 13 6.61 9.21 2.31
CA LYS A 13 7.34 8.00 2.69
C LYS A 13 6.38 6.82 2.91
N GLN A 14 5.26 7.06 3.57
CA GLN A 14 4.25 6.02 3.79
C GLN A 14 3.65 5.55 2.47
N ILE A 15 3.40 6.46 1.54
CA ILE A 15 2.92 6.12 0.20
C ILE A 15 3.95 5.25 -0.53
N ASP A 16 5.24 5.62 -0.44
CA ASP A 16 6.31 4.85 -1.06
C ASP A 16 6.41 3.44 -0.45
N ASP A 17 6.24 3.33 0.86
CA ASP A 17 6.24 2.03 1.54
C ASP A 17 5.08 1.15 1.05
N MET A 18 3.90 1.73 0.87
CA MET A 18 2.75 1.01 0.33
C MET A 18 3.01 0.56 -1.12
N LYS A 19 3.56 1.44 -1.94
CA LYS A 19 3.95 1.08 -3.31
C LYS A 19 4.97 -0.06 -3.33
N HIS A 20 5.94 0.01 -2.44
CA HIS A 20 6.95 -1.03 -2.32
C HIS A 20 6.33 -2.37 -1.92
N ALA A 21 5.34 -2.35 -1.02
CA ALA A 21 4.67 -3.56 -0.56
C ALA A 21 4.01 -4.32 -1.72
N ILE A 22 3.42 -3.61 -2.68
CA ILE A 22 2.77 -4.23 -3.84
C ILE A 22 3.69 -4.32 -5.05
N GLY A 23 4.96 -3.92 -4.90
CA GLY A 23 5.95 -3.96 -5.99
C GLY A 23 5.63 -3.01 -7.12
N PHE A 24 5.01 -1.86 -6.83
CA PHE A 24 4.55 -0.91 -7.84
C PHE A 24 5.70 -0.46 -8.75
N ASP A 25 5.48 -0.58 -10.06
CA ASP A 25 6.46 -0.20 -11.07
C ASP A 25 5.72 0.49 -12.21
N ASN A 26 6.02 1.76 -12.43
CA ASN A 26 5.39 2.55 -13.48
C ASN A 26 5.55 1.94 -14.86
N ARG A 27 6.64 1.20 -15.10
CA ARG A 27 6.90 0.55 -16.37
C ARG A 27 5.94 -0.60 -16.67
N LYS A 28 5.27 -1.12 -15.63
CA LYS A 28 4.33 -2.23 -15.74
C LYS A 28 2.88 -1.77 -15.69
N VAL A 29 2.65 -0.47 -15.56
CA VAL A 29 1.31 0.10 -15.60
C VAL A 29 0.75 -0.01 -17.03
N ARG A 30 -0.48 -0.50 -17.15
CA ARG A 30 -1.15 -0.70 -18.44
C ARG A 30 -2.23 0.34 -18.66
N GLY A 31 -2.49 0.65 -19.92
CA GLY A 31 -3.55 1.57 -20.33
C GLY A 31 -3.07 3.00 -20.42
N THR A 32 -3.79 3.79 -21.23
CA THR A 32 -3.49 5.21 -21.45
C THR A 32 -4.53 6.10 -20.78
N LYS A 33 -5.81 5.72 -20.83
CA LYS A 33 -6.89 6.47 -20.18
C LYS A 33 -7.27 5.87 -18.83
N ASN A 34 -7.41 4.55 -18.77
CA ASN A 34 -7.72 3.81 -17.55
C ASN A 34 -6.47 3.04 -17.15
N ARG A 35 -5.55 3.76 -16.51
CA ARG A 35 -4.29 3.17 -16.09
C ARG A 35 -4.53 2.20 -14.94
N ARG A 36 -3.90 1.03 -15.02
CA ARG A 36 -4.04 -0.01 -14.00
C ARG A 36 -2.73 -0.77 -13.80
N TYR A 37 -2.55 -1.27 -12.59
CA TYR A 37 -1.39 -2.04 -12.20
C TYR A 37 -1.84 -3.32 -11.51
N GLU A 38 -1.28 -4.45 -11.91
CA GLU A 38 -1.56 -5.75 -11.29
C GLU A 38 -0.42 -6.13 -10.35
N PRO A 39 -0.65 -6.12 -9.02
CA PRO A 39 0.39 -6.46 -8.07
C PRO A 39 0.84 -7.91 -8.19
N TYR A 40 2.15 -8.14 -8.20
CA TYR A 40 2.69 -9.49 -8.17
C TYR A 40 3.03 -9.94 -6.76
N ARG A 41 2.94 -9.02 -5.80
CA ARG A 41 3.13 -9.30 -4.38
C ARG A 41 2.34 -8.29 -3.55
N ASN A 42 2.17 -8.59 -2.28
CA ASN A 42 1.58 -7.65 -1.33
C ASN A 42 2.13 -7.95 0.06
N TYR A 43 3.39 -7.61 0.28
CA TYR A 43 3.98 -7.69 1.61
C TYR A 43 5.14 -6.69 1.72
N PHE A 44 5.34 -6.23 2.95
CA PHE A 44 6.49 -5.38 3.31
C PHE A 44 7.06 -5.91 4.62
N ASP A 45 8.29 -6.44 4.56
CA ASP A 45 8.99 -6.92 5.73
C ASP A 45 9.66 -5.73 6.42
N ALA A 46 9.03 -5.24 7.49
CA ALA A 46 9.41 -3.98 8.11
C ALA A 46 10.63 -4.11 9.02
N GLY A 47 11.61 -3.23 8.81
CA GLY A 47 12.66 -3.00 9.80
C GLY A 47 12.16 -2.10 10.93
N GLU A 48 12.93 -1.98 12.00
CA GLU A 48 12.54 -1.21 13.17
C GLU A 48 12.17 0.25 12.85
N ARG A 49 12.85 0.83 11.86
CA ARG A 49 12.61 2.22 11.46
C ARG A 49 11.25 2.42 10.80
N ASP A 50 10.68 1.37 10.22
CA ASP A 50 9.45 1.46 9.44
C ASP A 50 8.20 1.18 10.26
N ILE A 51 8.34 0.49 11.40
CA ILE A 51 7.21 0.00 12.17
C ILE A 51 6.29 1.14 12.61
N GLU A 52 6.83 2.23 13.12
CA GLU A 52 6.03 3.35 13.60
C GLU A 52 5.17 3.95 12.47
N ASP A 53 5.77 4.20 11.31
CA ASP A 53 5.05 4.77 10.17
C ASP A 53 4.00 3.81 9.62
N LEU A 54 4.35 2.53 9.52
CA LEU A 54 3.44 1.52 8.99
C LEU A 54 2.30 1.23 9.96
N ASP A 55 2.54 1.28 11.27
CA ASP A 55 1.49 1.12 12.27
C ASP A 55 0.44 2.22 12.17
N LYS A 56 0.83 3.43 11.80
CA LYS A 56 -0.12 4.51 11.54
C LYS A 56 -1.05 4.17 10.38
N LEU A 57 -0.51 3.53 9.33
CA LEU A 57 -1.31 3.08 8.19
C LEU A 57 -2.27 1.95 8.58
N VAL A 58 -1.84 1.07 9.47
CA VAL A 58 -2.72 0.02 10.00
C VAL A 58 -3.87 0.64 10.78
N LYS A 59 -3.59 1.64 11.60
CA LYS A 59 -4.59 2.29 12.43
C LYS A 59 -5.71 2.92 11.61
N ILE A 60 -5.38 3.49 10.46
CA ILE A 60 -6.38 4.13 9.59
C ILE A 60 -6.95 3.18 8.52
N GLY A 61 -6.56 1.91 8.54
CA GLY A 61 -7.17 0.88 7.69
C GLY A 61 -6.56 0.70 6.31
N LEU A 62 -5.44 1.36 6.01
CA LEU A 62 -4.78 1.24 4.70
C LEU A 62 -3.88 0.03 4.59
N MET A 63 -3.43 -0.51 5.72
CA MET A 63 -2.61 -1.72 5.79
C MET A 63 -3.07 -2.62 6.93
N THR A 64 -2.70 -3.90 6.85
CA THR A 64 -2.78 -4.84 7.97
C THR A 64 -1.39 -5.34 8.28
N LYS A 65 -1.19 -5.89 9.48
CA LYS A 65 0.10 -6.46 9.86
C LYS A 65 -0.09 -7.83 10.49
N ARG A 66 0.97 -8.65 10.39
CA ARG A 66 1.04 -9.93 11.09
C ARG A 66 2.48 -10.25 11.43
N LYS A 67 2.66 -11.10 12.41
CA LYS A 67 3.98 -11.65 12.72
C LYS A 67 4.23 -12.87 11.85
N PHE A 68 5.43 -12.92 11.28
CA PHE A 68 5.89 -14.07 10.52
C PHE A 68 7.31 -14.40 11.00
N HIS A 69 7.45 -15.50 11.73
CA HIS A 69 8.66 -15.80 12.49
C HIS A 69 8.96 -14.66 13.48
N ASN A 70 10.14 -14.05 13.43
CA ASN A 70 10.49 -12.93 14.30
C ASN A 70 10.27 -11.56 13.63
N ASN A 71 9.68 -11.55 12.43
CA ASN A 71 9.49 -10.32 11.66
C ASN A 71 8.05 -9.88 11.69
N THR A 72 7.84 -8.57 11.51
CA THR A 72 6.50 -7.99 11.30
C THR A 72 6.34 -7.70 9.82
N VAL A 73 5.29 -8.25 9.22
CA VAL A 73 5.01 -8.11 7.79
C VAL A 73 3.71 -7.35 7.60
N TYR A 74 3.72 -6.38 6.69
CA TYR A 74 2.58 -5.51 6.40
C TYR A 74 2.03 -5.79 5.02
N HIS A 75 0.70 -5.67 4.88
CA HIS A 75 -0.01 -5.88 3.62
C HIS A 75 -0.92 -4.69 3.35
N VAL A 76 -1.03 -4.27 2.09
CA VAL A 76 -1.95 -3.21 1.68
C VAL A 76 -3.37 -3.78 1.60
N THR A 77 -4.32 -3.11 2.25
CA THR A 77 -5.74 -3.50 2.24
C THR A 77 -6.42 -3.04 0.95
N GLU A 78 -7.67 -3.46 0.75
CA GLU A 78 -8.49 -2.94 -0.35
C GLU A 78 -8.65 -1.42 -0.25
N ASP A 79 -8.86 -0.90 0.97
CA ASP A 79 -8.92 0.55 1.19
C ASP A 79 -7.57 1.20 0.86
N GLY A 80 -6.46 0.53 1.18
CA GLY A 80 -5.13 1.01 0.82
C GLY A 80 -4.92 1.08 -0.68
N LYS A 81 -5.43 0.11 -1.42
CA LYS A 81 -5.37 0.12 -2.88
C LYS A 81 -6.20 1.24 -3.46
N THR A 82 -7.37 1.49 -2.92
CA THR A 82 -8.22 2.62 -3.32
C THR A 82 -7.51 3.95 -3.06
N PHE A 83 -6.87 4.08 -1.91
CA PHE A 83 -6.09 5.26 -1.58
C PHE A 83 -4.94 5.47 -2.60
N LEU A 84 -4.22 4.40 -2.95
CA LEU A 84 -3.16 4.48 -3.95
C LEU A 84 -3.70 4.91 -5.32
N TYR A 85 -4.88 4.47 -5.67
CA TYR A 85 -5.54 4.93 -6.90
C TYR A 85 -5.72 6.46 -6.88
N TYR A 86 -6.20 7.01 -5.78
CA TYR A 86 -6.38 8.46 -5.69
C TYR A 86 -5.09 9.24 -5.79
N VAL A 87 -4.00 8.74 -5.22
CA VAL A 87 -2.74 9.49 -5.21
C VAL A 87 -1.88 9.25 -6.45
N THR A 88 -2.06 8.14 -7.15
CA THR A 88 -1.26 7.80 -8.34
C THR A 88 -2.01 7.95 -9.64
N GLY A 89 -3.35 7.94 -9.61
CA GLY A 89 -4.17 7.87 -10.81
C GLY A 89 -4.15 6.50 -11.48
N VAL A 90 -3.62 5.47 -10.79
CA VAL A 90 -3.50 4.12 -11.32
C VAL A 90 -4.33 3.18 -10.46
N GLU A 91 -5.28 2.49 -11.09
CA GLU A 91 -6.09 1.48 -10.40
C GLU A 91 -5.21 0.31 -9.99
N ILE A 92 -5.27 -0.07 -8.71
CA ILE A 92 -4.52 -1.22 -8.21
C ILE A 92 -5.46 -2.42 -8.19
N LEU A 93 -5.16 -3.39 -9.03
CA LEU A 93 -5.99 -4.59 -9.18
C LEU A 93 -5.81 -5.53 -7.98
N PRO A 94 -6.73 -6.52 -7.80
CA PRO A 94 -6.57 -7.52 -6.75
C PRO A 94 -5.24 -8.25 -6.85
N ASP A 95 -4.76 -8.73 -5.70
CA ASP A 95 -3.48 -9.43 -5.64
C ASP A 95 -3.49 -10.66 -6.52
N MET A 96 -2.35 -10.90 -7.18
CA MET A 96 -2.13 -12.09 -7.96
C MET A 96 -1.96 -13.28 -7.00
N LYS A 97 -2.63 -14.38 -7.32
CA LYS A 97 -2.49 -15.60 -6.53
C LYS A 97 -1.56 -16.57 -7.19
#